data_6fdb47fd01fe405706430696d76d1cb5
#
_entry.id   6fdb47fd01fe405706430696d76d1cb5
#
_cell.length_a   1.000
_cell.length_b   1.000
_cell.length_c   1.000
_cell.angle_alpha   90.00
_cell.angle_beta   90.00
_cell.angle_gamma   90.00
#
_symmetry.space_group_name_H-M   'P 1'
#
loop_
_entity.id
_entity.type
_entity.pdbx_description
1 polymer ?
#
loop_
_entity_poly.entity_id
_entity_poly.type
_entity_poly.pdbx_seq_one_letter_code
_entity_poly.pdbx_strand_id
1 'polypeptide(L)'
;MLYLIHMANHAELSYRGGQQPIIHLEADLRRTVAWAEANRRRWAFTLSNAGSRFFEDRCDLGQLDEVDWDAVRATRWSGGTVSPSVKEGKQAEFLLEERCPWVLVERIGVCSRVTYQAAVNAVAGATHRPTVQIKTDWYY
;
A
#
# COMPACT_ATOMS: atom_id res chain seq x y z
N MET A 1 -8.04 3.35 -2.29
CA MET A 1 -8.14 2.97 -3.73
C MET A 1 -8.74 1.57 -3.90
N LEU A 2 -8.11 0.50 -3.41
CA LEU A 2 -8.57 -0.90 -3.61
C LEU A 2 -10.02 -1.14 -3.16
N TYR A 3 -10.42 -0.57 -2.02
CA TYR A 3 -11.81 -0.65 -1.56
C TYR A 3 -12.80 0.01 -2.52
N LEU A 4 -12.47 1.16 -3.09
CA LEU A 4 -13.33 1.82 -4.08
C LEU A 4 -13.45 0.98 -5.34
N ILE A 5 -12.40 0.26 -5.72
CA ILE A 5 -12.41 -0.68 -6.85
C ILE A 5 -13.28 -1.91 -6.51
N HIS A 6 -13.22 -2.41 -5.26
CA HIS A 6 -14.11 -3.48 -4.79
C HIS A 6 -15.59 -3.07 -4.89
N MET A 7 -15.92 -1.84 -4.53
CA MET A 7 -17.27 -1.30 -4.62
C MET A 7 -17.76 -1.07 -6.07
N ALA A 8 -17.08 -1.56 -7.05
CA ALA A 8 -17.26 -1.73 -8.49
C ALA A 8 -18.05 -0.67 -9.29
N ASN A 9 -18.85 0.14 -8.64
CA ASN A 9 -19.72 1.17 -9.25
C ASN A 9 -19.54 2.56 -8.61
N HIS A 10 -18.44 2.77 -7.86
CA HIS A 10 -18.22 4.07 -7.27
C HIS A 10 -18.00 5.12 -8.36
N ALA A 11 -18.86 6.15 -8.39
CA ALA A 11 -18.90 7.13 -9.48
C ALA A 11 -17.57 7.90 -9.68
N GLU A 12 -16.79 8.04 -8.60
CA GLU A 12 -15.51 8.75 -8.60
C GLU A 12 -14.35 7.99 -9.25
N LEU A 13 -14.53 6.69 -9.54
CA LEU A 13 -13.49 5.89 -10.20
C LEU A 13 -13.74 5.75 -11.69
N SER A 14 -12.77 6.14 -12.51
CA SER A 14 -12.75 5.83 -13.94
C SER A 14 -12.38 4.37 -14.23
N TYR A 15 -11.64 3.72 -13.32
CA TYR A 15 -11.22 2.34 -13.47
C TYR A 15 -12.39 1.35 -13.21
N ARG A 16 -12.58 0.41 -14.14
CA ARG A 16 -13.67 -0.60 -14.11
C ARG A 16 -13.17 -2.05 -14.21
N GLY A 17 -11.86 -2.27 -14.12
CA GLY A 17 -11.23 -3.59 -14.31
C GLY A 17 -11.36 -4.56 -13.11
N GLY A 18 -11.98 -4.13 -12.02
CA GLY A 18 -12.05 -4.94 -10.79
C GLY A 18 -10.68 -5.13 -10.13
N GLN A 19 -10.61 -6.03 -9.13
CA GLN A 19 -9.37 -6.25 -8.38
C GLN A 19 -8.42 -7.27 -9.03
N GLN A 20 -8.92 -8.14 -9.90
CA GLN A 20 -8.17 -9.26 -10.48
C GLN A 20 -6.82 -8.88 -11.13
N PRO A 21 -6.72 -7.82 -11.94
CA PRO A 21 -5.45 -7.44 -12.56
C PRO A 21 -4.56 -6.59 -11.65
N ILE A 22 -5.03 -6.18 -10.47
CA ILE A 22 -4.24 -5.36 -9.55
C ILE A 22 -3.20 -6.23 -8.87
N ILE A 23 -1.99 -5.69 -8.74
CA ILE A 23 -0.90 -6.29 -7.99
C ILE A 23 -0.54 -5.40 -6.80
N HIS A 24 -0.05 -6.02 -5.73
CA HIS A 24 0.54 -5.33 -4.61
C HIS A 24 2.06 -5.47 -4.67
N LEU A 25 2.76 -4.36 -4.56
CA LEU A 25 4.22 -4.35 -4.43
C LEU A 25 4.56 -4.20 -2.95
N GLU A 26 5.25 -5.18 -2.40
CA GLU A 26 5.70 -5.17 -1.01
C GLU A 26 7.18 -4.81 -0.94
N ALA A 27 7.51 -3.85 -0.09
CA ALA A 27 8.87 -3.47 0.24
C ALA A 27 9.04 -3.43 1.76
N ASP A 28 10.22 -3.77 2.26
CA ASP A 28 10.53 -3.61 3.67
C ASP A 28 10.65 -2.12 4.02
N LEU A 29 9.92 -1.67 5.04
CA LEU A 29 9.87 -0.28 5.45
C LEU A 29 11.25 0.22 5.91
N ARG A 30 11.96 -0.57 6.73
CA ARG A 30 13.27 -0.15 7.28
C ARG A 30 14.33 -0.07 6.19
N ARG A 31 14.32 -1.00 5.24
CA ARG A 31 15.20 -0.95 4.06
C ARG A 31 14.88 0.24 3.17
N THR A 32 13.59 0.55 3.01
CA THR A 32 13.14 1.70 2.22
C THR A 32 13.60 3.01 2.85
N VAL A 33 13.46 3.15 4.16
CA VAL A 33 13.94 4.31 4.91
C VAL A 33 15.48 4.42 4.82
N ALA A 34 16.20 3.34 5.06
CA ALA A 34 17.67 3.34 4.96
C ALA A 34 18.15 3.76 3.55
N TRP A 35 17.45 3.30 2.50
CA TRP A 35 17.72 3.74 1.14
C TRP A 35 17.45 5.24 0.96
N ALA A 36 16.32 5.74 1.47
CA ALA A 36 15.95 7.14 1.36
C ALA A 36 17.02 8.05 2.00
N GLU A 37 17.44 7.73 3.21
CA GLU A 37 18.48 8.46 3.94
C GLU A 37 19.82 8.44 3.21
N ALA A 38 20.28 7.26 2.75
CA ALA A 38 21.50 7.11 1.97
C ALA A 38 21.48 7.92 0.65
N ASN A 39 20.30 8.14 0.08
CA ASN A 39 20.11 8.89 -1.16
C ASN A 39 19.61 10.33 -0.96
N ARG A 40 19.60 10.80 0.31
CA ARG A 40 19.13 12.15 0.68
C ARG A 40 17.71 12.44 0.17
N ARG A 41 16.81 11.45 0.29
CA ARG A 41 15.39 11.58 -0.04
C ARG A 41 14.59 11.73 1.24
N ARG A 42 13.61 12.61 1.21
CA ARG A 42 12.68 12.77 2.32
C ARG A 42 11.70 11.58 2.33
N TRP A 43 11.33 11.20 3.51
CA TRP A 43 10.29 10.22 3.74
C TRP A 43 9.48 10.61 4.98
N ALA A 44 8.26 10.12 5.04
CA ALA A 44 7.40 10.25 6.21
C ALA A 44 6.38 9.11 6.21
N PHE A 45 5.80 8.85 7.35
CA PHE A 45 4.53 8.13 7.42
C PHE A 45 3.48 9.01 8.09
N THR A 46 2.23 8.82 7.71
CA THR A 46 1.11 9.58 8.24
C THR A 46 0.31 8.74 9.24
N LEU A 47 -0.36 9.40 10.18
CA LEU A 47 -1.25 8.73 11.13
C LEU A 47 -2.68 8.60 10.59
N SER A 48 -2.97 9.33 9.50
CA SER A 48 -4.27 9.36 8.82
C SER A 48 -4.08 9.65 7.32
N ASN A 49 -5.15 9.98 6.62
CA ASN A 49 -5.10 10.35 5.20
C ASN A 49 -4.22 11.58 4.97
N ALA A 50 -3.16 11.43 4.18
CA ALA A 50 -2.26 12.52 3.81
C ALA A 50 -2.95 13.69 3.08
N GLY A 51 -4.12 13.48 2.48
CA GLY A 51 -4.94 14.52 1.86
C GLY A 51 -5.85 15.27 2.85
N SER A 52 -5.89 14.89 4.12
CA SER A 52 -6.67 15.58 5.15
C SER A 52 -6.06 16.93 5.50
N ARG A 53 -6.90 17.92 5.80
CA ARG A 53 -6.45 19.25 6.23
C ARG A 53 -5.64 19.21 7.55
N PHE A 54 -5.86 18.23 8.37
CA PHE A 54 -5.26 18.09 9.71
C PHE A 54 -4.49 16.77 9.85
N PHE A 55 -3.87 16.31 8.76
CA PHE A 55 -3.04 15.12 8.85
C PHE A 55 -1.79 15.39 9.70
N GLU A 56 -1.34 14.36 10.38
CA GLU A 56 -0.08 14.36 11.10
C GLU A 56 0.88 13.36 10.43
N ASP A 57 2.14 13.75 10.33
CA ASP A 57 3.19 12.91 9.78
C ASP A 57 4.36 12.74 10.78
N ARG A 58 5.14 11.70 10.55
CA ARG A 58 6.35 11.37 11.31
C ARG A 58 7.45 10.98 10.34
N CYS A 59 8.68 11.34 10.70
CA CYS A 59 9.89 10.98 9.97
C CYS A 59 10.92 10.25 10.86
N ASP A 60 10.44 9.60 11.90
CA ASP A 60 11.23 8.77 12.82
C ASP A 60 10.55 7.41 13.01
N LEU A 61 11.24 6.32 12.65
CA LEU A 61 10.74 4.96 12.82
C LEU A 61 10.50 4.57 14.29
N GLY A 62 11.08 5.29 15.25
CA GLY A 62 10.80 5.13 16.67
C GLY A 62 9.38 5.49 17.07
N GLN A 63 8.68 6.23 16.20
CA GLN A 63 7.29 6.67 16.42
C GLN A 63 6.24 5.80 15.70
N LEU A 64 6.62 4.63 15.19
CA LEU A 64 5.69 3.71 14.50
C LEU A 64 4.58 3.17 15.41
N ASP A 65 4.73 3.23 16.71
CA ASP A 65 3.72 2.88 17.71
C ASP A 65 2.57 3.92 17.78
N GLU A 66 2.77 5.12 17.25
CA GLU A 66 1.71 6.12 17.12
C GLU A 66 0.69 5.79 16.00
N VAL A 67 1.04 4.89 15.09
CA VAL A 67 0.12 4.42 14.04
C VAL A 67 -0.95 3.53 14.66
N ASP A 68 -2.22 3.81 14.39
CA ASP A 68 -3.34 2.92 14.78
C ASP A 68 -3.31 1.63 13.93
N TRP A 69 -2.48 0.68 14.37
CA TRP A 69 -2.32 -0.61 13.70
C TRP A 69 -3.60 -1.44 13.68
N ASP A 70 -4.52 -1.24 14.63
CA ASP A 70 -5.80 -1.93 14.64
C ASP A 70 -6.71 -1.38 13.55
N ALA A 71 -6.73 -0.06 13.36
CA ALA A 71 -7.41 0.55 12.22
C ALA A 71 -6.78 0.11 10.89
N VAL A 72 -5.44 0.09 10.78
CA VAL A 72 -4.73 -0.37 9.57
C VAL A 72 -5.10 -1.81 9.23
N ARG A 73 -5.24 -2.70 10.21
CA ARG A 73 -5.62 -4.12 9.99
C ARG A 73 -7.10 -4.32 9.78
N ALA A 74 -7.95 -3.35 10.12
CA ALA A 74 -9.39 -3.50 10.02
C ALA A 74 -9.82 -3.86 8.59
N THR A 75 -10.55 -4.96 8.45
CA THR A 75 -11.14 -5.40 7.17
C THR A 75 -12.42 -4.63 6.85
N ARG A 76 -13.13 -4.17 7.89
CA ARG A 76 -14.33 -3.33 7.77
C ARG A 76 -14.04 -1.92 8.29
N TRP A 77 -13.86 -0.98 7.39
CA TRP A 77 -13.46 0.40 7.69
C TRP A 77 -14.36 1.47 7.07
N SER A 78 -15.50 1.08 6.48
CA SER A 78 -16.50 1.99 5.89
C SER A 78 -17.91 1.66 6.37
N GLY A 79 -18.83 2.58 6.13
CA GLY A 79 -20.23 2.48 6.56
C GLY A 79 -20.53 3.27 7.84
N GLY A 80 -21.82 3.37 8.16
CA GLY A 80 -22.32 4.21 9.27
C GLY A 80 -21.96 3.72 10.69
N THR A 81 -21.62 2.44 10.82
CA THR A 81 -21.28 1.80 12.12
C THR A 81 -19.79 1.83 12.44
N VAL A 82 -18.94 2.26 11.52
CA VAL A 82 -17.49 2.33 11.72
C VAL A 82 -17.13 3.72 12.28
N SER A 83 -16.35 3.74 13.35
CA SER A 83 -15.92 5.00 13.97
C SER A 83 -15.10 5.86 13.02
N PRO A 84 -15.16 7.20 13.14
CA PRO A 84 -14.31 8.09 12.37
C PRO A 84 -12.81 7.80 12.54
N SER A 85 -12.35 7.47 13.73
CA SER A 85 -10.96 7.14 14.03
C SER A 85 -10.45 5.94 13.22
N VAL A 86 -11.25 4.87 13.10
CA VAL A 86 -10.88 3.71 12.28
C VAL A 86 -10.82 4.08 10.79
N LYS A 87 -11.75 4.94 10.33
CA LYS A 87 -11.73 5.41 8.93
C LYS A 87 -10.48 6.23 8.62
N GLU A 88 -10.08 7.11 9.52
CA GLU A 88 -8.88 7.93 9.38
C GLU A 88 -7.60 7.10 9.49
N GLY A 89 -7.46 6.31 10.57
CA GLY A 89 -6.25 5.49 10.80
C GLY A 89 -6.03 4.44 9.70
N LYS A 90 -7.11 3.89 9.10
CA LYS A 90 -7.00 2.98 7.93
C LYS A 90 -6.35 3.62 6.72
N GLN A 91 -6.32 4.94 6.64
CA GLN A 91 -5.77 5.70 5.54
C GLN A 91 -4.35 6.22 5.82
N ALA A 92 -3.71 5.73 6.88
CA ALA A 92 -2.30 5.98 7.12
C ALA A 92 -1.45 5.51 5.94
N GLU A 93 -0.48 6.32 5.54
CA GLU A 93 0.33 6.11 4.34
C GLU A 93 1.82 6.28 4.65
N PHE A 94 2.67 5.56 3.94
CA PHE A 94 4.10 5.84 3.87
C PHE A 94 4.40 6.64 2.60
N LEU A 95 5.06 7.76 2.77
CA LEU A 95 5.40 8.70 1.71
C LEU A 95 6.91 8.68 1.47
N LEU A 96 7.30 8.57 0.21
CA LEU A 96 8.69 8.60 -0.21
C LEU A 96 8.86 9.61 -1.33
N GLU A 97 9.84 10.51 -1.19
CA GLU A 97 10.07 11.57 -2.15
C GLU A 97 10.51 11.03 -3.51
N GLU A 98 9.89 11.55 -4.58
CA GLU A 98 10.13 11.30 -6.00
C GLU A 98 9.82 9.86 -6.45
N ARG A 99 10.48 8.83 -5.92
CA ARG A 99 10.35 7.45 -6.43
C ARG A 99 10.72 6.40 -5.40
N CYS A 100 10.06 5.25 -5.49
CA CYS A 100 10.49 4.02 -4.86
C CYS A 100 11.28 3.18 -5.90
N PRO A 101 12.57 2.90 -5.69
CA PRO A 101 13.35 2.07 -6.61
C PRO A 101 12.84 0.64 -6.68
N TRP A 102 12.81 0.09 -7.88
CA TRP A 102 12.38 -1.29 -8.10
C TRP A 102 13.14 -2.32 -7.26
N VAL A 103 14.42 -2.09 -6.99
CA VAL A 103 15.27 -2.98 -6.18
C VAL A 103 14.82 -3.13 -4.72
N LEU A 104 13.96 -2.22 -4.22
CA LEU A 104 13.37 -2.31 -2.88
C LEU A 104 12.13 -3.20 -2.83
N VAL A 105 11.53 -3.51 -3.97
CA VAL A 105 10.38 -4.41 -4.02
C VAL A 105 10.86 -5.84 -3.78
N GLU A 106 10.38 -6.47 -2.73
CA GLU A 106 10.77 -7.84 -2.33
C GLU A 106 9.76 -8.87 -2.82
N ARG A 107 8.48 -8.47 -2.87
CA ARG A 107 7.38 -9.36 -3.25
C ARG A 107 6.34 -8.65 -4.09
N ILE A 108 5.74 -9.44 -4.99
CA ILE A 108 4.55 -9.06 -5.76
C ILE A 108 3.40 -9.96 -5.29
N GLY A 109 2.43 -9.37 -4.60
CA GLY A 109 1.20 -10.06 -4.20
C GLY A 109 0.14 -9.96 -5.29
N VAL A 110 -0.49 -11.08 -5.62
CA VAL A 110 -1.54 -11.18 -6.65
C VAL A 110 -2.72 -11.99 -6.12
N CYS A 111 -3.93 -11.75 -6.65
CA CYS A 111 -5.12 -12.45 -6.17
C CYS A 111 -5.41 -13.77 -6.90
N SER A 112 -4.83 -14.02 -8.09
CA SER A 112 -5.20 -15.18 -8.92
C SER A 112 -4.00 -15.82 -9.63
N ARG A 113 -4.19 -17.07 -10.10
CA ARG A 113 -3.19 -17.76 -10.93
C ARG A 113 -2.92 -17.06 -12.26
N VAL A 114 -3.93 -16.45 -12.85
CA VAL A 114 -3.79 -15.72 -14.11
C VAL A 114 -2.87 -14.52 -13.92
N THR A 115 -3.15 -13.72 -12.88
CA THR A 115 -2.32 -12.55 -12.56
C THR A 115 -0.92 -12.97 -12.07
N TYR A 116 -0.80 -14.10 -11.37
CA TYR A 116 0.49 -14.68 -10.99
C TYR A 116 1.36 -14.96 -12.22
N GLN A 117 0.83 -15.69 -13.21
CA GLN A 117 1.59 -16.02 -14.40
C GLN A 117 1.97 -14.76 -15.19
N ALA A 118 1.07 -13.80 -15.31
CA ALA A 118 1.35 -12.52 -15.95
C ALA A 118 2.48 -11.76 -15.24
N ALA A 119 2.45 -11.69 -13.90
CA ALA A 119 3.48 -11.03 -13.10
C ALA A 119 4.84 -11.74 -13.25
N VAL A 120 4.88 -13.07 -13.16
CA VAL A 120 6.12 -13.84 -13.36
C VAL A 120 6.73 -13.58 -14.73
N ASN A 121 5.91 -13.60 -15.78
CA ASN A 121 6.37 -13.33 -17.15
C ASN A 121 6.90 -11.89 -17.29
N ALA A 122 6.23 -10.92 -16.67
CA ALA A 122 6.63 -9.51 -16.73
C ALA A 122 8.01 -9.25 -16.11
N VAL A 123 8.36 -9.97 -15.03
CA VAL A 123 9.66 -9.79 -14.35
C VAL A 123 10.74 -10.77 -14.84
N ALA A 124 10.45 -11.68 -15.78
CA ALA A 124 11.37 -12.75 -16.19
C ALA A 124 12.72 -12.23 -16.72
N GLY A 125 12.71 -11.09 -17.43
CA GLY A 125 13.92 -10.44 -17.95
C GLY A 125 14.57 -9.41 -17.04
N ALA A 126 13.99 -9.15 -15.86
CA ALA A 126 14.50 -8.10 -14.96
C ALA A 126 15.75 -8.58 -14.21
N THR A 127 16.68 -7.66 -13.96
CA THR A 127 17.88 -7.92 -13.14
C THR A 127 17.49 -8.21 -11.69
N HIS A 128 16.55 -7.44 -11.14
CA HIS A 128 15.95 -7.69 -9.83
C HIS A 128 14.56 -8.29 -10.01
N ARG A 129 14.34 -9.46 -9.41
CA ARG A 129 13.10 -10.24 -9.53
C ARG A 129 12.47 -10.45 -8.18
N PRO A 130 11.48 -9.64 -7.79
CA PRO A 130 10.69 -9.88 -6.59
C PRO A 130 10.01 -11.25 -6.62
N THR A 131 9.83 -11.85 -5.46
CA THR A 131 9.07 -13.10 -5.34
C THR A 131 7.59 -12.85 -5.64
N VAL A 132 7.01 -13.53 -6.63
CA VAL A 132 5.56 -13.47 -6.91
C VAL A 132 4.83 -14.48 -6.06
N GLN A 133 3.75 -14.04 -5.36
CA GLN A 133 2.94 -14.90 -4.50
C GLN A 133 1.45 -14.61 -4.65
N ILE A 134 0.61 -15.65 -4.57
CA ILE A 134 -0.84 -15.48 -4.46
C ILE A 134 -1.17 -15.09 -3.02
N LYS A 135 -1.79 -13.93 -2.84
CA LYS A 135 -2.13 -13.28 -1.57
C LYS A 135 -3.59 -12.82 -1.61
N THR A 136 -4.52 -13.76 -1.57
CA THR A 136 -5.96 -13.47 -1.62
C THR A 136 -6.44 -12.63 -0.44
N ASP A 137 -5.77 -12.75 0.71
CA ASP A 137 -6.00 -11.99 1.93
C ASP A 137 -5.67 -10.48 1.82
N TRP A 138 -5.02 -10.05 0.73
CA TRP A 138 -4.71 -8.64 0.46
C TRP A 138 -5.79 -7.94 -0.38
N TYR A 139 -6.84 -8.65 -0.74
CA TYR A 139 -7.95 -8.16 -1.58
C TYR A 139 -9.27 -8.21 -0.81
N TYR A 140 -10.29 -7.50 -1.31
CA TYR A 140 -11.64 -7.49 -0.74
C TYR A 140 -12.56 -8.50 -1.41
#